data_1786f7d2405923f5193c97046f2f9cee
#
_entry.id   1786f7d2405923f5193c97046f2f9cee
#
_cell.length_a   1.000
_cell.length_b   1.000
_cell.length_c   1.000
_cell.angle_alpha   90.00
_cell.angle_beta   90.00
_cell.angle_gamma   90.00
#
_symmetry.space_group_name_H-M   'P 1'
#
loop_
_entity.id
_entity.type
_entity.pdbx_description
1 polymer ?
#
loop_
_entity_poly.entity_id
_entity_poly.type
_entity_poly.pdbx_seq_one_letter_code
_entity_poly.pdbx_strand_id
1 'polypeptide(L)'
;MHNKGSIFFGLGLFLIVAGIFSYFVYQDLHHKPSERYNTLGEVQANVVKSYNEGEKALLYLDESVKLSLNKALININGVDLGCDVTKGYSFVYFRGKECYLEGDILNKAFGISLNIELDRFLKQYADLEIPSNSYDVKIILDKGSIIKGESNKQIEVKKEGINYMVKNNFNIKMNYDFLDFIDVNKKIKELVIKCADNDKCWNDNLNKDWKMTKESKVFMFDINTGRMFKIYDQDKDVELTLKIAVDMNNPLGG
;
A
#
# COMPACT_ATOMS: atom_id res chain seq x y z
N MET A 1 -68.17 -42.69 -37.61
CA MET A 1 -67.05 -42.35 -38.53
C MET A 1 -65.84 -41.98 -37.68
N HIS A 2 -64.87 -42.87 -37.60
CA HIS A 2 -63.68 -42.65 -36.72
C HIS A 2 -62.67 -41.77 -37.37
N ASN A 3 -62.17 -40.81 -36.59
CA ASN A 3 -61.19 -39.79 -36.94
C ASN A 3 -59.79 -40.39 -37.28
N LYS A 4 -59.69 -41.14 -38.40
CA LYS A 4 -58.36 -41.59 -38.87
C LYS A 4 -57.47 -40.47 -39.39
N GLY A 5 -58.02 -39.33 -39.78
CA GLY A 5 -57.27 -38.17 -40.26
C GLY A 5 -56.46 -37.44 -39.16
N SER A 6 -56.93 -37.45 -37.92
CA SER A 6 -56.25 -36.77 -36.80
C SER A 6 -54.92 -37.42 -36.37
N ILE A 7 -54.85 -38.75 -36.50
CA ILE A 7 -53.65 -39.53 -36.12
C ILE A 7 -52.51 -39.26 -37.17
N PHE A 8 -52.86 -39.23 -38.45
CA PHE A 8 -51.90 -38.98 -39.51
C PHE A 8 -51.37 -37.55 -39.44
N PHE A 9 -52.22 -36.59 -39.07
CA PHE A 9 -51.77 -35.20 -38.91
C PHE A 9 -50.82 -35.03 -37.71
N GLY A 10 -51.13 -35.70 -36.60
CA GLY A 10 -50.26 -35.70 -35.41
C GLY A 10 -48.90 -36.36 -35.69
N LEU A 11 -48.90 -37.49 -36.41
CA LEU A 11 -47.65 -38.17 -36.77
C LEU A 11 -46.78 -37.33 -37.71
N GLY A 12 -47.40 -36.66 -38.72
CA GLY A 12 -46.71 -35.74 -39.61
C GLY A 12 -46.07 -34.56 -38.88
N LEU A 13 -46.79 -33.94 -37.96
CA LEU A 13 -46.27 -32.85 -37.15
C LEU A 13 -45.10 -33.30 -36.29
N PHE A 14 -45.20 -34.47 -35.66
CA PHE A 14 -44.13 -35.05 -34.84
C PHE A 14 -42.85 -35.28 -35.65
N LEU A 15 -42.98 -35.84 -36.86
CA LEU A 15 -41.82 -36.05 -37.74
C LEU A 15 -41.15 -34.75 -38.19
N ILE A 16 -41.92 -33.70 -38.44
CA ILE A 16 -41.39 -32.39 -38.80
C ILE A 16 -40.62 -31.80 -37.59
N VAL A 17 -41.18 -31.82 -36.39
CA VAL A 17 -40.53 -31.32 -35.19
C VAL A 17 -39.27 -32.13 -34.88
N ALA A 18 -39.33 -33.46 -34.97
CA ALA A 18 -38.17 -34.33 -34.78
C ALA A 18 -37.07 -34.08 -35.82
N GLY A 19 -37.44 -33.83 -37.07
CA GLY A 19 -36.51 -33.47 -38.14
C GLY A 19 -35.81 -32.13 -37.90
N ILE A 20 -36.57 -31.13 -37.49
CA ILE A 20 -36.01 -29.81 -37.13
C ILE A 20 -35.04 -29.93 -35.94
N PHE A 21 -35.45 -30.66 -34.89
CA PHE A 21 -34.61 -30.89 -33.73
C PHE A 21 -33.32 -31.65 -34.10
N SER A 22 -33.45 -32.73 -34.90
CA SER A 22 -32.29 -33.48 -35.39
C SER A 22 -31.36 -32.64 -36.24
N TYR A 23 -31.88 -31.70 -37.05
CA TYR A 23 -31.10 -30.78 -37.84
C TYR A 23 -30.32 -29.80 -36.96
N PHE A 24 -30.93 -29.27 -35.90
CA PHE A 24 -30.22 -28.39 -34.96
C PHE A 24 -29.12 -29.13 -34.18
N VAL A 25 -29.43 -30.36 -33.71
CA VAL A 25 -28.43 -31.22 -33.05
C VAL A 25 -27.29 -31.57 -34.02
N TYR A 26 -27.63 -31.91 -35.27
CA TYR A 26 -26.62 -32.18 -36.30
C TYR A 26 -25.74 -30.96 -36.62
N GLN A 27 -26.33 -29.77 -36.73
CA GLN A 27 -25.57 -28.52 -36.89
C GLN A 27 -24.67 -28.26 -35.69
N ASP A 28 -25.13 -28.45 -34.48
CA ASP A 28 -24.36 -28.22 -33.26
C ASP A 28 -23.17 -29.19 -33.15
N LEU A 29 -23.37 -30.48 -33.59
CA LEU A 29 -22.32 -31.49 -33.59
C LEU A 29 -21.31 -31.35 -34.74
N HIS A 30 -21.68 -30.74 -35.89
CA HIS A 30 -20.86 -30.69 -37.10
C HIS A 30 -20.30 -29.31 -37.42
N HIS A 31 -20.73 -28.25 -36.73
CA HIS A 31 -20.01 -27.01 -36.79
C HIS A 31 -18.64 -27.20 -36.11
N LYS A 32 -17.62 -27.23 -36.94
CA LYS A 32 -16.21 -27.25 -36.49
C LYS A 32 -16.03 -26.21 -35.37
N PRO A 33 -15.34 -26.55 -34.28
CA PRO A 33 -15.08 -25.60 -33.19
C PRO A 33 -14.03 -24.57 -33.57
N SER A 34 -14.23 -23.82 -34.66
CA SER A 34 -13.36 -22.70 -35.02
C SER A 34 -13.80 -21.38 -34.38
N GLU A 35 -15.01 -21.29 -33.91
CA GLU A 35 -15.43 -20.25 -32.97
C GLU A 35 -15.83 -20.97 -31.67
N ARG A 36 -14.97 -20.86 -30.65
CA ARG A 36 -15.30 -21.29 -29.31
C ARG A 36 -16.50 -20.46 -28.85
N TYR A 37 -17.69 -20.97 -29.05
CA TYR A 37 -18.83 -20.55 -28.25
C TYR A 37 -18.51 -21.02 -26.85
N ASN A 38 -17.87 -20.13 -26.07
CA ASN A 38 -17.81 -20.35 -24.63
C ASN A 38 -19.24 -20.60 -24.18
N THR A 39 -19.53 -21.79 -23.72
CA THR A 39 -20.87 -22.07 -23.18
C THR A 39 -21.13 -21.04 -22.09
N LEU A 40 -22.38 -20.61 -21.90
CA LEU A 40 -22.73 -19.61 -20.88
C LEU A 40 -22.10 -19.95 -19.53
N GLY A 41 -22.04 -21.23 -19.17
CA GLY A 41 -21.42 -21.74 -17.94
C GLY A 41 -19.90 -21.56 -17.91
N GLU A 42 -19.21 -21.67 -19.03
CA GLU A 42 -17.76 -21.44 -19.12
C GLU A 42 -17.42 -19.97 -18.93
N VAL A 43 -18.16 -19.05 -19.57
CA VAL A 43 -18.01 -17.61 -19.37
C VAL A 43 -18.24 -17.24 -17.91
N GLN A 44 -19.31 -17.75 -17.29
CA GLN A 44 -19.60 -17.52 -15.88
C GLN A 44 -18.47 -18.05 -14.96
N ALA A 45 -17.95 -19.26 -15.24
CA ALA A 45 -16.85 -19.83 -14.48
C ALA A 45 -15.57 -18.97 -14.59
N ASN A 46 -15.28 -18.44 -15.77
CA ASN A 46 -14.10 -17.58 -16.00
C ASN A 46 -14.25 -16.21 -15.33
N VAL A 47 -15.46 -15.63 -15.30
CA VAL A 47 -15.73 -14.41 -14.52
C VAL A 47 -15.47 -14.66 -13.04
N VAL A 48 -15.99 -15.74 -12.46
CA VAL A 48 -15.77 -16.08 -11.05
C VAL A 48 -14.30 -16.34 -10.74
N LYS A 49 -13.58 -17.04 -11.64
CA LYS A 49 -12.14 -17.26 -11.48
C LYS A 49 -11.36 -15.95 -11.50
N SER A 50 -11.66 -15.05 -12.46
CA SER A 50 -10.99 -13.75 -12.57
C SER A 50 -11.25 -12.87 -11.34
N TYR A 51 -12.49 -12.87 -10.84
CA TYR A 51 -12.85 -12.19 -9.59
C TYR A 51 -12.05 -12.75 -8.40
N ASN A 52 -12.03 -14.08 -8.22
CA ASN A 52 -11.31 -14.70 -7.11
C ASN A 52 -9.80 -14.43 -7.16
N GLU A 53 -9.20 -14.32 -8.33
CA GLU A 53 -7.79 -13.95 -8.45
C GLU A 53 -7.55 -12.49 -8.10
N GLY A 54 -8.44 -11.59 -8.49
CA GLY A 54 -8.40 -10.20 -8.07
C GLY A 54 -8.49 -10.05 -6.54
N GLU A 55 -9.42 -10.76 -5.90
CA GLU A 55 -9.58 -10.77 -4.44
C GLU A 55 -8.34 -11.36 -3.72
N LYS A 56 -7.73 -12.42 -4.26
CA LYS A 56 -6.48 -12.96 -3.73
C LYS A 56 -5.34 -11.96 -3.81
N ALA A 57 -5.24 -11.21 -4.92
CA ALA A 57 -4.23 -10.18 -5.09
C ALA A 57 -4.42 -9.03 -4.08
N LEU A 58 -5.67 -8.61 -3.81
CA LEU A 58 -5.98 -7.62 -2.78
C LEU A 58 -5.63 -8.12 -1.38
N LEU A 59 -5.98 -9.36 -1.06
CA LEU A 59 -5.60 -9.96 0.23
C LEU A 59 -4.08 -10.01 0.39
N TYR A 60 -3.36 -10.40 -0.67
CA TYR A 60 -1.90 -10.40 -0.65
C TYR A 60 -1.32 -8.99 -0.47
N LEU A 61 -1.91 -7.98 -1.12
CA LEU A 61 -1.56 -6.58 -0.93
C LEU A 61 -1.73 -6.16 0.53
N ASP A 62 -2.90 -6.42 1.13
CA ASP A 62 -3.19 -6.04 2.52
C ASP A 62 -2.21 -6.69 3.51
N GLU A 63 -1.91 -7.98 3.36
CA GLU A 63 -0.94 -8.66 4.20
C GLU A 63 0.49 -8.15 3.98
N SER A 64 0.86 -7.86 2.73
CA SER A 64 2.16 -7.26 2.40
C SER A 64 2.31 -5.88 3.02
N VAL A 65 1.26 -5.06 2.99
CA VAL A 65 1.24 -3.75 3.67
C VAL A 65 1.45 -3.93 5.17
N LYS A 66 0.69 -4.81 5.85
CA LYS A 66 0.82 -5.07 7.29
C LYS A 66 2.24 -5.46 7.68
N LEU A 67 2.88 -6.34 6.90
CA LEU A 67 4.26 -6.76 7.14
C LEU A 67 5.27 -5.63 6.90
N SER A 68 4.99 -4.73 5.96
CA SER A 68 5.87 -3.61 5.59
C SER A 68 5.80 -2.45 6.57
N LEU A 69 4.65 -2.22 7.24
CA LEU A 69 4.38 -1.02 8.05
C LEU A 69 5.44 -0.78 9.13
N ASN A 70 5.76 -1.79 9.94
CA ASN A 70 6.68 -1.63 11.06
C ASN A 70 8.10 -1.32 10.57
N LYS A 71 8.53 -1.97 9.49
CA LYS A 71 9.85 -1.74 8.90
C LYS A 71 9.92 -0.38 8.23
N ALA A 72 8.86 0.03 7.54
CA ALA A 72 8.75 1.36 6.96
C ALA A 72 8.83 2.46 8.02
N LEU A 73 8.20 2.27 9.18
CA LEU A 73 8.25 3.21 10.29
C LEU A 73 9.69 3.36 10.85
N ILE A 74 10.43 2.26 11.00
CA ILE A 74 11.82 2.31 11.46
C ILE A 74 12.72 2.96 10.41
N ASN A 75 12.47 2.69 9.13
CA ASN A 75 13.26 3.22 8.02
C ASN A 75 12.88 4.66 7.61
N ILE A 76 11.94 5.31 8.30
CA ILE A 76 11.64 6.74 8.07
C ILE A 76 12.83 7.64 8.39
N ASN A 77 13.73 7.17 9.26
CA ASN A 77 14.98 7.84 9.55
C ASN A 77 15.87 7.88 8.30
N GLY A 78 16.51 9.03 8.06
CA GLY A 78 17.37 9.18 6.90
C GLY A 78 16.62 9.37 5.57
N VAL A 79 15.30 9.55 5.58
CA VAL A 79 14.56 10.02 4.40
C VAL A 79 14.80 11.51 4.22
N ASP A 80 15.16 11.93 3.00
CA ASP A 80 15.27 13.35 2.68
C ASP A 80 13.88 14.01 2.68
N LEU A 81 13.69 14.91 3.62
CA LEU A 81 12.46 15.70 3.80
C LEU A 81 12.50 17.02 3.03
N GLY A 82 13.50 17.18 2.14
CA GLY A 82 13.77 18.43 1.43
C GLY A 82 14.71 19.37 2.18
N CYS A 83 15.36 18.90 3.25
CA CYS A 83 16.38 19.61 4.02
C CYS A 83 17.72 18.88 4.08
N ASP A 84 17.89 17.79 3.33
CA ASP A 84 19.10 16.95 3.36
C ASP A 84 19.12 15.89 4.47
N VAL A 85 20.09 15.00 4.42
CA VAL A 85 20.31 13.89 5.35
C VAL A 85 21.78 13.80 5.69
N THR A 86 22.11 13.56 6.96
CA THR A 86 23.50 13.33 7.39
C THR A 86 23.59 12.10 8.29
N LYS A 87 24.50 11.16 7.98
CA LYS A 87 24.78 9.97 8.81
C LYS A 87 23.52 9.20 9.24
N GLY A 88 22.46 9.20 8.41
CA GLY A 88 21.18 8.55 8.71
C GLY A 88 20.24 9.38 9.60
N TYR A 89 20.54 10.67 9.84
CA TYR A 89 19.66 11.62 10.49
C TYR A 89 18.97 12.49 9.45
N SER A 90 17.66 12.67 9.55
CA SER A 90 16.90 13.60 8.73
C SER A 90 16.97 15.00 9.32
N PHE A 91 17.36 16.00 8.52
CA PHE A 91 17.30 17.38 8.98
C PHE A 91 15.85 17.85 9.08
N VAL A 92 15.44 18.31 10.25
CA VAL A 92 14.17 19.00 10.47
C VAL A 92 14.33 20.53 10.45
N TYR A 93 15.57 21.00 10.60
CA TYR A 93 15.96 22.39 10.44
C TYR A 93 17.35 22.45 9.81
N PHE A 94 17.46 23.09 8.66
CA PHE A 94 18.70 23.13 7.89
C PHE A 94 18.93 24.52 7.30
N ARG A 95 19.96 25.22 7.80
CA ARG A 95 20.39 26.51 7.30
C ARG A 95 19.27 27.57 7.16
N GLY A 96 18.40 27.65 8.15
CA GLY A 96 17.24 28.55 8.13
C GLY A 96 15.98 28.01 7.47
N LYS A 97 16.02 26.79 6.90
CA LYS A 97 14.84 26.13 6.33
C LYS A 97 14.24 25.15 7.33
N GLU A 98 12.92 25.20 7.49
CA GLU A 98 12.15 24.27 8.31
C GLU A 98 11.66 23.09 7.47
N CYS A 99 11.90 21.85 7.93
CA CYS A 99 11.47 20.60 7.30
C CYS A 99 10.94 19.62 8.36
N TYR A 100 10.14 20.11 9.27
CA TYR A 100 9.59 19.30 10.34
C TYR A 100 8.68 18.17 9.79
N LEU A 101 8.76 16.99 10.42
CA LEU A 101 7.96 15.81 10.09
C LEU A 101 6.52 15.99 10.56
N GLU A 102 5.76 16.82 9.86
CA GLU A 102 4.34 17.04 10.13
C GLU A 102 3.53 17.11 8.83
N GLY A 103 2.25 16.79 8.90
CA GLY A 103 1.33 16.90 7.78
C GLY A 103 1.81 16.15 6.53
N ASP A 104 1.89 16.87 5.40
CA ASP A 104 2.26 16.29 4.10
C ASP A 104 3.71 15.80 4.04
N ILE A 105 4.62 16.41 4.80
CA ILE A 105 6.02 15.98 4.87
C ILE A 105 6.10 14.59 5.51
N LEU A 106 5.37 14.37 6.61
CA LEU A 106 5.30 13.07 7.28
C LEU A 106 4.67 12.01 6.36
N ASN A 107 3.56 12.35 5.69
CA ASN A 107 2.91 11.46 4.71
C ASN A 107 3.89 11.04 3.61
N LYS A 108 4.60 12.01 3.04
CA LYS A 108 5.58 11.77 1.97
C LYS A 108 6.75 10.92 2.44
N ALA A 109 7.34 11.23 3.59
CA ALA A 109 8.47 10.48 4.15
C ALA A 109 8.09 9.02 4.44
N PHE A 110 6.98 8.82 5.13
CA PHE A 110 6.47 7.49 5.43
C PHE A 110 6.07 6.75 4.15
N GLY A 111 5.43 7.44 3.19
CA GLY A 111 5.04 6.87 1.91
C GLY A 111 6.22 6.37 1.08
N ILE A 112 7.33 7.12 1.04
CA ILE A 112 8.58 6.68 0.37
C ILE A 112 9.08 5.39 1.03
N SER A 113 9.20 5.38 2.36
CA SER A 113 9.70 4.23 3.11
C SER A 113 8.79 3.01 2.94
N LEU A 114 7.46 3.20 3.01
CA LEU A 114 6.48 2.12 2.83
C LEU A 114 6.52 1.55 1.41
N ASN A 115 6.59 2.39 0.39
CA ASN A 115 6.67 1.92 -1.00
C ASN A 115 7.91 1.05 -1.26
N ILE A 116 9.07 1.41 -0.66
CA ILE A 116 10.30 0.62 -0.77
C ILE A 116 10.12 -0.77 -0.15
N GLU A 117 9.59 -0.83 1.07
CA GLU A 117 9.41 -2.10 1.77
C GLU A 117 8.31 -2.95 1.13
N LEU A 118 7.22 -2.33 0.70
CA LEU A 118 6.10 -3.00 0.04
C LEU A 118 6.51 -3.60 -1.31
N ASP A 119 7.34 -2.91 -2.09
CA ASP A 119 7.86 -3.38 -3.37
C ASP A 119 8.57 -4.75 -3.26
N ARG A 120 9.26 -4.99 -2.14
CA ARG A 120 9.95 -6.27 -1.88
C ARG A 120 8.99 -7.44 -1.77
N PHE A 121 7.79 -7.22 -1.18
CA PHE A 121 6.77 -8.25 -1.07
C PHE A 121 6.01 -8.41 -2.37
N LEU A 122 5.57 -7.32 -2.98
CA LEU A 122 4.71 -7.38 -4.17
C LEU A 122 5.41 -8.05 -5.36
N LYS A 123 6.73 -7.90 -5.49
CA LYS A 123 7.52 -8.61 -6.51
C LYS A 123 7.60 -10.11 -6.33
N GLN A 124 7.28 -10.62 -5.14
CA GLN A 124 7.28 -12.06 -4.85
C GLN A 124 5.96 -12.74 -5.20
N TYR A 125 4.91 -11.97 -5.50
CA TYR A 125 3.62 -12.54 -5.89
C TYR A 125 3.70 -13.07 -7.34
N ALA A 126 3.64 -14.39 -7.47
CA ALA A 126 3.90 -15.07 -8.74
C ALA A 126 2.66 -15.15 -9.65
N ASP A 127 1.46 -15.10 -9.06
CA ASP A 127 0.23 -15.39 -9.80
C ASP A 127 -0.24 -14.21 -10.68
N LEU A 128 0.11 -12.98 -10.29
CA LEU A 128 -0.36 -11.77 -10.93
C LEU A 128 0.60 -10.59 -10.66
N GLU A 129 0.78 -9.70 -11.62
CA GLU A 129 1.55 -8.48 -11.42
C GLU A 129 0.73 -7.46 -10.61
N ILE A 130 1.16 -7.23 -9.35
CA ILE A 130 0.62 -6.17 -8.51
C ILE A 130 1.51 -4.93 -8.69
N PRO A 131 0.97 -3.79 -9.20
CA PRO A 131 1.76 -2.58 -9.37
C PRO A 131 2.37 -2.12 -8.04
N SER A 132 3.68 -1.98 -8.02
CA SER A 132 4.46 -1.52 -6.87
C SER A 132 4.97 -0.09 -7.05
N ASN A 133 5.53 0.51 -6.00
CA ASN A 133 6.12 1.87 -6.00
C ASN A 133 5.19 2.98 -6.55
N SER A 134 3.88 2.82 -6.41
CA SER A 134 2.89 3.71 -7.03
C SER A 134 1.84 4.25 -6.07
N TYR A 135 2.02 4.02 -4.75
CA TYR A 135 1.02 4.42 -3.76
C TYR A 135 1.26 5.84 -3.25
N ASP A 136 0.23 6.68 -3.37
CA ASP A 136 0.09 7.90 -2.58
C ASP A 136 -0.39 7.51 -1.19
N VAL A 137 0.44 7.74 -0.18
CA VAL A 137 0.20 7.27 1.19
C VAL A 137 -0.24 8.43 2.07
N LYS A 138 -1.35 8.24 2.79
CA LYS A 138 -1.90 9.20 3.75
C LYS A 138 -2.05 8.57 5.12
N ILE A 139 -1.57 9.27 6.14
CA ILE A 139 -1.73 8.91 7.54
C ILE A 139 -2.93 9.68 8.09
N ILE A 140 -3.93 8.96 8.59
CA ILE A 140 -5.11 9.54 9.24
C ILE A 140 -5.00 9.28 10.73
N LEU A 141 -4.91 10.37 11.50
CA LEU A 141 -4.80 10.34 12.96
C LEU A 141 -6.22 10.32 13.55
N ASP A 142 -6.73 9.12 13.84
CA ASP A 142 -8.04 8.94 14.50
C ASP A 142 -7.96 7.74 15.44
N LYS A 143 -7.91 7.97 16.75
CA LYS A 143 -7.82 6.92 17.81
C LYS A 143 -6.80 5.80 17.47
N GLY A 144 -5.60 6.20 17.08
CA GLY A 144 -4.56 5.41 16.45
C GLY A 144 -4.33 5.91 15.02
N SER A 145 -3.46 5.28 14.27
CA SER A 145 -3.13 5.71 12.90
C SER A 145 -3.74 4.75 11.88
N ILE A 146 -4.44 5.29 10.91
CA ILE A 146 -4.93 4.57 9.75
C ILE A 146 -4.07 4.96 8.56
N ILE A 147 -3.49 3.97 7.90
CA ILE A 147 -2.66 4.17 6.72
C ILE A 147 -3.50 3.84 5.48
N LYS A 148 -3.74 4.84 4.66
CA LYS A 148 -4.37 4.68 3.35
C LYS A 148 -3.34 4.80 2.25
N GLY A 149 -3.36 3.86 1.31
CA GLY A 149 -2.59 3.94 0.09
C GLY A 149 -3.50 3.87 -1.12
N GLU A 150 -3.35 4.81 -2.03
CA GLU A 150 -4.08 4.87 -3.29
C GLU A 150 -3.08 4.81 -4.43
N SER A 151 -3.30 3.89 -5.38
CA SER A 151 -2.50 3.79 -6.58
C SER A 151 -3.30 4.28 -7.79
N ASN A 152 -2.63 5.00 -8.70
CA ASN A 152 -3.19 5.33 -10.00
C ASN A 152 -3.16 4.15 -10.99
N LYS A 153 -2.52 3.04 -10.62
CA LYS A 153 -2.46 1.82 -11.40
C LYS A 153 -3.45 0.81 -10.83
N GLN A 154 -4.07 0.03 -11.72
CA GLN A 154 -4.98 -1.05 -11.35
C GLN A 154 -4.28 -2.40 -11.48
N ILE A 155 -4.75 -3.39 -10.72
CA ILE A 155 -4.37 -4.79 -10.88
C ILE A 155 -5.21 -5.34 -12.04
N GLU A 156 -4.57 -5.88 -13.05
CA GLU A 156 -5.22 -6.42 -14.24
C GLU A 156 -5.18 -7.94 -14.23
N VAL A 157 -6.36 -8.57 -14.21
CA VAL A 157 -6.53 -10.03 -14.30
C VAL A 157 -7.02 -10.37 -15.70
N LYS A 158 -6.18 -11.05 -16.49
CA LYS A 158 -6.53 -11.51 -17.84
C LYS A 158 -6.68 -13.01 -17.88
N LYS A 159 -7.88 -13.51 -18.13
CA LYS A 159 -8.16 -14.95 -18.31
C LYS A 159 -9.16 -15.18 -19.42
N GLU A 160 -8.79 -16.04 -20.37
CA GLU A 160 -9.67 -16.62 -21.40
C GLU A 160 -10.66 -15.62 -22.01
N GLY A 161 -10.15 -14.43 -22.40
CA GLY A 161 -10.95 -13.37 -23.03
C GLY A 161 -11.66 -12.43 -22.03
N ILE A 162 -11.52 -12.64 -20.73
CA ILE A 162 -12.02 -11.75 -19.67
C ILE A 162 -10.88 -10.86 -19.20
N ASN A 163 -11.13 -9.56 -19.16
CA ASN A 163 -10.25 -8.59 -18.53
C ASN A 163 -10.97 -7.98 -17.33
N TYR A 164 -10.49 -8.30 -16.12
CA TYR A 164 -11.02 -7.80 -14.86
C TYR A 164 -10.00 -6.86 -14.21
N MET A 165 -10.43 -5.65 -13.89
CA MET A 165 -9.58 -4.63 -13.28
C MET A 165 -10.00 -4.38 -11.83
N VAL A 166 -9.03 -4.43 -10.93
CA VAL A 166 -9.23 -4.21 -9.50
C VAL A 166 -8.51 -2.94 -9.07
N LYS A 167 -9.16 -2.12 -8.25
CA LYS A 167 -8.51 -0.96 -7.65
C LYS A 167 -7.40 -1.41 -6.70
N ASN A 168 -6.20 -0.91 -6.94
CA ASN A 168 -5.01 -1.23 -6.17
C ASN A 168 -4.86 -0.24 -5.00
N ASN A 169 -5.72 -0.38 -3.98
CA ASN A 169 -5.77 0.50 -2.82
C ASN A 169 -5.78 -0.33 -1.54
N PHE A 170 -5.28 0.24 -0.45
CA PHE A 170 -5.37 -0.37 0.87
C PHE A 170 -5.75 0.64 1.96
N ASN A 171 -6.29 0.11 3.07
CA ASN A 171 -6.69 0.89 4.24
C ASN A 171 -6.45 0.05 5.50
N ILE A 172 -5.31 0.24 6.15
CA ILE A 172 -4.83 -0.60 7.23
C ILE A 172 -4.68 0.22 8.52
N LYS A 173 -5.21 -0.30 9.62
CA LYS A 173 -4.98 0.29 10.95
C LYS A 173 -3.61 -0.13 11.47
N MET A 174 -2.81 0.83 11.88
CA MET A 174 -1.52 0.63 12.51
C MET A 174 -1.63 0.73 14.03
N ASN A 175 -0.91 -0.14 14.76
CA ASN A 175 -0.85 -0.10 16.22
C ASN A 175 0.19 0.92 16.76
N TYR A 176 0.42 1.99 15.99
CA TYR A 176 1.31 3.07 16.36
C TYR A 176 0.60 4.41 16.16
N ASP A 177 0.77 5.32 17.11
CA ASP A 177 0.24 6.66 17.02
C ASP A 177 1.33 7.62 16.52
N PHE A 178 1.16 8.14 15.31
CA PHE A 178 2.08 9.11 14.74
C PHE A 178 2.10 10.47 15.46
N LEU A 179 1.22 10.67 16.45
CA LEU A 179 1.30 11.85 17.32
C LEU A 179 2.64 11.94 18.04
N ASP A 180 3.28 10.80 18.36
CA ASP A 180 4.64 10.79 18.94
C ASP A 180 5.64 11.54 18.06
N PHE A 181 5.56 11.41 16.71
CA PHE A 181 6.40 12.17 15.78
C PHE A 181 6.11 13.66 15.82
N ILE A 182 4.83 14.03 15.86
CA ILE A 182 4.39 15.42 15.89
C ILE A 182 4.87 16.10 17.18
N ASP A 183 4.74 15.42 18.32
CA ASP A 183 5.16 15.93 19.62
C ASP A 183 6.68 16.12 19.69
N VAL A 184 7.45 15.16 19.16
CA VAL A 184 8.91 15.26 19.05
C VAL A 184 9.30 16.47 18.20
N ASN A 185 8.70 16.62 17.03
CA ASN A 185 8.99 17.75 16.13
C ASN A 185 8.65 19.09 16.76
N LYS A 186 7.48 19.18 17.43
CA LYS A 186 7.07 20.38 18.15
C LYS A 186 8.09 20.75 19.23
N LYS A 187 8.55 19.78 20.02
CA LYS A 187 9.57 19.99 21.04
C LYS A 187 10.90 20.47 20.45
N ILE A 188 11.35 19.88 19.35
CA ILE A 188 12.58 20.30 18.68
C ILE A 188 12.42 21.72 18.15
N LYS A 189 11.28 22.07 17.54
CA LYS A 189 11.00 23.43 17.07
C LYS A 189 11.09 24.45 18.19
N GLU A 190 10.51 24.16 19.35
CA GLU A 190 10.60 25.01 20.54
C GLU A 190 12.06 25.20 21.00
N LEU A 191 12.85 24.11 20.98
CA LEU A 191 14.26 24.13 21.38
C LEU A 191 15.14 24.90 20.38
N VAL A 192 14.90 24.76 19.08
CA VAL A 192 15.58 25.53 18.02
C VAL A 192 15.41 27.04 18.28
N ILE A 193 14.16 27.48 18.51
CA ILE A 193 13.84 28.89 18.76
C ILE A 193 14.44 29.36 20.09
N LYS A 194 14.39 28.54 21.14
CA LYS A 194 14.82 28.91 22.50
C LYS A 194 16.33 28.92 22.67
N CYS A 195 17.00 27.92 22.10
CA CYS A 195 18.41 27.63 22.43
C CYS A 195 19.38 28.07 21.33
N ALA A 196 18.93 28.19 20.09
CA ALA A 196 19.82 28.51 18.96
C ALA A 196 21.09 27.63 18.99
N ASP A 197 22.29 28.20 19.02
CA ASP A 197 23.56 27.48 19.08
C ASP A 197 24.13 27.32 20.50
N ASN A 198 23.34 27.60 21.53
CA ASN A 198 23.76 27.51 22.95
C ASN A 198 23.65 26.07 23.47
N ASP A 199 24.79 25.38 23.56
CA ASP A 199 24.90 23.98 24.01
C ASP A 199 24.33 23.74 25.41
N LYS A 200 24.57 24.69 26.34
CA LYS A 200 24.06 24.55 27.70
C LYS A 200 22.53 24.58 27.72
N CYS A 201 21.92 25.47 26.93
CA CYS A 201 20.48 25.55 26.80
C CYS A 201 19.90 24.23 26.26
N TRP A 202 20.51 23.63 25.24
CA TRP A 202 20.09 22.33 24.72
C TRP A 202 20.15 21.26 25.81
N ASN A 203 21.30 21.08 26.49
CA ASN A 203 21.48 20.08 27.52
C ASN A 203 20.50 20.24 28.69
N ASP A 204 20.23 21.47 29.11
CA ASP A 204 19.35 21.77 30.26
C ASP A 204 17.84 21.54 29.92
N ASN A 205 17.46 21.51 28.63
CA ASN A 205 16.06 21.43 28.20
C ASN A 205 15.71 20.13 27.45
N LEU A 206 16.67 19.24 27.20
CA LEU A 206 16.41 17.94 26.60
C LEU A 206 15.67 17.00 27.55
N ASN A 207 14.83 16.14 26.99
CA ASN A 207 14.27 15.02 27.72
C ASN A 207 15.38 14.02 28.09
N LYS A 208 15.24 13.34 29.22
CA LYS A 208 16.25 12.38 29.72
C LYS A 208 16.52 11.21 28.77
N ASP A 209 15.53 10.86 27.95
CA ASP A 209 15.60 9.74 27.03
C ASP A 209 16.18 10.13 25.65
N TRP A 210 16.53 11.42 25.48
CA TRP A 210 17.11 11.92 24.25
C TRP A 210 18.63 11.98 24.38
N LYS A 211 19.33 11.38 23.42
CA LYS A 211 20.78 11.49 23.31
C LYS A 211 21.11 12.53 22.27
N MET A 212 21.91 13.50 22.64
CA MET A 212 22.37 14.54 21.73
C MET A 212 23.87 14.38 21.45
N THR A 213 24.22 14.48 20.18
CA THR A 213 25.61 14.58 19.71
C THR A 213 25.74 15.86 18.90
N LYS A 214 26.83 16.61 19.10
CA LYS A 214 27.10 17.84 18.36
C LYS A 214 28.35 17.71 17.51
N GLU A 215 28.23 18.08 16.23
CA GLU A 215 29.36 18.21 15.31
C GLU A 215 29.32 19.62 14.71
N SER A 216 30.29 20.47 15.09
CA SER A 216 30.30 21.90 14.71
C SER A 216 29.01 22.60 15.19
N LYS A 217 28.15 23.05 14.27
CA LYS A 217 26.85 23.67 14.56
C LYS A 217 25.66 22.73 14.21
N VAL A 218 25.92 21.45 13.99
CA VAL A 218 24.90 20.45 13.75
C VAL A 218 24.65 19.68 15.03
N PHE A 219 23.41 19.70 15.49
CA PHE A 219 22.93 18.93 16.63
C PHE A 219 22.19 17.70 16.09
N MET A 220 22.61 16.52 16.52
CA MET A 220 22.02 15.22 16.14
C MET A 220 21.38 14.57 17.37
N PHE A 221 20.15 14.11 17.23
CA PHE A 221 19.35 13.55 18.32
C PHE A 221 18.96 12.11 18.00
N ASP A 222 19.33 11.19 18.89
CA ASP A 222 18.75 9.85 18.98
C ASP A 222 17.65 9.88 20.04
N ILE A 223 16.41 9.71 19.61
CA ILE A 223 15.23 9.81 20.45
C ILE A 223 14.57 8.43 20.53
N ASN A 224 14.75 7.75 21.64
CA ASN A 224 14.13 6.48 21.91
C ASN A 224 12.66 6.69 22.29
N THR A 225 11.74 6.09 21.52
CA THR A 225 10.30 6.23 21.79
C THR A 225 9.79 5.24 22.82
N GLY A 226 10.60 4.25 23.22
CA GLY A 226 10.19 3.14 24.08
C GLY A 226 9.21 2.17 23.39
N ARG A 227 8.98 2.33 22.09
CA ARG A 227 8.08 1.46 21.32
C ARG A 227 8.87 0.35 20.65
N MET A 228 8.47 -0.89 20.90
CA MET A 228 9.08 -2.08 20.31
C MET A 228 8.21 -2.62 19.18
N PHE A 229 8.82 -2.97 18.06
CA PHE A 229 8.13 -3.49 16.89
C PHE A 229 8.73 -4.82 16.44
N LYS A 230 7.85 -5.77 16.17
CA LYS A 230 8.23 -7.01 15.50
C LYS A 230 8.39 -6.75 14.00
N ILE A 231 9.56 -7.08 13.48
CA ILE A 231 9.86 -6.99 12.04
C ILE A 231 9.91 -8.40 11.48
N TYR A 232 9.27 -8.60 10.34
CA TYR A 232 9.07 -9.93 9.74
C TYR A 232 10.37 -10.70 9.43
N ASP A 233 11.48 -9.98 9.19
CA ASP A 233 12.79 -10.54 8.84
C ASP A 233 13.78 -10.52 10.03
N GLN A 234 13.32 -10.29 11.25
CA GLN A 234 14.14 -10.22 12.45
C GLN A 234 13.59 -11.08 13.58
N ASP A 235 14.49 -11.79 14.27
CA ASP A 235 14.12 -12.66 15.40
C ASP A 235 13.74 -11.88 16.67
N LYS A 236 14.17 -10.63 16.77
CA LYS A 236 13.97 -9.77 17.95
C LYS A 236 13.16 -8.55 17.58
N ASP A 237 12.36 -8.09 18.54
CA ASP A 237 11.70 -6.80 18.43
C ASP A 237 12.72 -5.66 18.35
N VAL A 238 12.44 -4.67 17.54
CA VAL A 238 13.29 -3.51 17.30
C VAL A 238 12.66 -2.29 17.95
N GLU A 239 13.44 -1.54 18.72
CA GLU A 239 13.00 -0.28 19.29
C GLU A 239 12.97 0.83 18.22
N LEU A 240 11.86 1.57 18.17
CA LEU A 240 11.79 2.75 17.33
C LEU A 240 12.63 3.88 17.93
N THR A 241 13.70 4.23 17.24
CA THR A 241 14.53 5.39 17.56
C THR A 241 14.38 6.41 16.43
N LEU A 242 13.98 7.63 16.76
CA LEU A 242 13.95 8.74 15.79
C LEU A 242 15.33 9.38 15.71
N LYS A 243 15.84 9.57 14.49
CA LYS A 243 17.13 10.19 14.21
C LYS A 243 16.92 11.52 13.52
N ILE A 244 17.11 12.60 14.26
CA ILE A 244 16.80 13.96 13.82
C ILE A 244 18.05 14.83 13.91
N ALA A 245 18.27 15.68 12.92
CA ALA A 245 19.36 16.67 12.91
C ALA A 245 18.84 18.10 12.77
N VAL A 246 19.56 19.03 13.39
CA VAL A 246 19.34 20.47 13.33
C VAL A 246 20.65 21.15 12.96
N ASP A 247 20.70 21.88 11.85
CA ASP A 247 21.85 22.69 11.45
C ASP A 247 21.63 24.16 11.78
N MET A 248 22.43 24.69 12.72
CA MET A 248 22.37 26.05 13.19
C MET A 248 23.37 26.99 12.49
N ASN A 249 23.92 26.61 11.32
CA ASN A 249 24.87 27.47 10.59
C ASN A 249 24.26 28.80 10.09
N ASN A 250 22.95 28.87 9.90
CA ASN A 250 22.20 30.09 9.63
C ASN A 250 20.90 30.06 10.46
N PRO A 251 20.94 30.51 11.73
CA PRO A 251 19.71 30.59 12.52
C PRO A 251 18.75 31.62 11.89
N LEU A 252 17.43 31.37 12.08
CA LEU A 252 16.37 32.25 11.62
C LEU A 252 16.62 33.68 12.09
N GLY A 253 16.91 34.58 11.15
CA GLY A 253 16.79 36.02 11.32
C GLY A 253 17.63 36.62 12.44
N GLY A 254 18.89 36.93 12.15
CA GLY A 254 19.55 38.05 12.77
C GLY A 254 19.24 39.33 12.00
#